data_a4a21321d172b54ccff6369d1d402c12
#
_entry.id   a4a21321d172b54ccff6369d1d402c12
#
_cell.length_a   1.000
_cell.length_b   1.000
_cell.length_c   1.000
_cell.angle_alpha   90.00
_cell.angle_beta   90.00
_cell.angle_gamma   90.00
#
_symmetry.space_group_name_H-M   'P 1'
#
loop_
_entity.id
_entity.type
_entity.pdbx_description
1 polymer ?
#
loop_
_entity_poly.entity_id
_entity_poly.type
_entity_poly.pdbx_seq_one_letter_code
_entity_poly.pdbx_strand_id
1 'polypeptide(L)'
;MRELDAQLALPLNREAQLPVEIERAALLGALDRQGEAQAAFIDILRRHPTHFSALNEFGTLLAAHGSIDAACRVYAEAILHHPDNPMAHVNLGNLLLRANRHGEARTHYEAALKADPDHAAAHQGMGAVLSDEGNRDGAREHFAKGFRGHAVSTLPYRGNGPPIPLLQLVSSGGGNIPTAPFLDDCVFLTSVVVADYLDPATPLPPHRLIFNAIGDPDLCEPALEAAIRLTAHSKVPVINDPSAVMRSGRIDNAAR
;
A
#
# COMPACT_ATOMS: atom_id res chain seq x y z
N MET A 1 4.53 7.89 21.66
CA MET A 1 5.77 7.81 22.43
C MET A 1 5.55 7.84 23.94
N ARG A 2 5.05 8.94 24.56
CA ARG A 2 4.89 9.04 26.04
C ARG A 2 4.06 7.90 26.64
N GLU A 3 3.02 7.46 25.98
CA GLU A 3 2.16 6.37 26.44
C GLU A 3 2.89 5.01 26.39
N LEU A 4 3.61 4.73 25.31
CA LEU A 4 4.44 3.52 25.17
C LEU A 4 5.61 3.50 26.16
N ASP A 5 6.26 4.65 26.39
CA ASP A 5 7.30 4.76 27.41
C ASP A 5 6.74 4.52 28.82
N ALA A 6 5.50 4.97 29.10
CA ALA A 6 4.79 4.70 30.34
C ALA A 6 4.41 3.22 30.49
N GLN A 7 3.97 2.56 29.42
CA GLN A 7 3.68 1.12 29.42
C GLN A 7 4.93 0.27 29.66
N LEU A 8 6.08 0.64 29.07
CA LEU A 8 7.36 -0.03 29.32
C LEU A 8 7.89 0.16 30.74
N ALA A 9 7.47 1.22 31.44
CA ALA A 9 7.81 1.46 32.84
C ALA A 9 6.99 0.62 33.85
N LEU A 10 5.91 -0.04 33.37
CA LEU A 10 5.12 -0.96 34.22
C LEU A 10 5.91 -2.24 34.50
N PRO A 11 5.72 -2.88 35.68
CA PRO A 11 6.37 -4.13 36.03
C PRO A 11 5.74 -5.32 35.28
N LEU A 12 5.71 -5.24 33.95
CA LEU A 12 5.29 -6.33 33.07
C LEU A 12 6.41 -7.37 32.96
N ASN A 13 6.05 -8.64 32.74
CA ASN A 13 7.05 -9.63 32.39
C ASN A 13 7.66 -9.28 31.00
N ARG A 14 8.87 -9.76 30.74
CA ARG A 14 9.61 -9.42 29.50
C ARG A 14 8.86 -9.81 28.22
N GLU A 15 8.06 -10.87 28.25
CA GLU A 15 7.25 -11.29 27.09
C GLU A 15 6.10 -10.30 26.81
N ALA A 16 5.46 -9.78 27.85
CA ALA A 16 4.40 -8.77 27.69
C ALA A 16 4.94 -7.40 27.25
N GLN A 17 6.23 -7.11 27.43
CA GLN A 17 6.86 -5.88 26.97
C GLN A 17 7.24 -5.91 25.49
N LEU A 18 7.49 -7.10 24.91
CA LEU A 18 7.98 -7.24 23.53
C LEU A 18 7.09 -6.58 22.45
N PRO A 19 5.74 -6.74 22.46
CA PRO A 19 4.88 -6.04 21.49
C PRO A 19 5.00 -4.51 21.59
N VAL A 20 5.09 -3.99 22.81
CA VAL A 20 5.23 -2.54 23.08
C VAL A 20 6.59 -2.02 22.61
N GLU A 21 7.66 -2.80 22.78
CA GLU A 21 9.00 -2.47 22.26
C GLU A 21 9.02 -2.42 20.72
N ILE A 22 8.36 -3.38 20.06
CA ILE A 22 8.24 -3.42 18.60
C ILE A 22 7.46 -2.20 18.10
N GLU A 23 6.31 -1.90 18.71
CA GLU A 23 5.49 -0.75 18.35
C GLU A 23 6.25 0.57 18.55
N ARG A 24 6.99 0.68 19.65
CA ARG A 24 7.85 1.84 19.93
C ARG A 24 8.93 2.01 18.86
N ALA A 25 9.59 0.91 18.47
CA ALA A 25 10.62 0.94 17.42
C ALA A 25 10.02 1.34 16.05
N ALA A 26 8.85 0.82 15.69
CA ALA A 26 8.13 1.19 14.47
C ALA A 26 7.73 2.68 14.48
N LEU A 27 7.22 3.18 15.61
CA LEU A 27 6.85 4.58 15.78
C LEU A 27 8.07 5.53 15.69
N LEU A 28 9.24 5.12 16.20
CA LEU A 28 10.48 5.88 16.01
C LEU A 28 10.82 6.05 14.53
N GLY A 29 10.65 4.99 13.73
CA GLY A 29 10.81 5.06 12.28
C GLY A 29 9.83 6.03 11.62
N ALA A 30 8.55 5.97 11.99
CA ALA A 30 7.52 6.88 11.49
C ALA A 30 7.77 8.35 11.86
N LEU A 31 8.49 8.62 12.95
CA LEU A 31 8.92 9.95 13.38
C LEU A 31 10.29 10.38 12.79
N ASP A 32 10.78 9.67 11.77
CA ASP A 32 12.08 9.91 11.11
C ASP A 32 13.30 9.78 12.03
N ARG A 33 13.15 9.10 13.18
CA ARG A 33 14.24 8.78 14.11
C ARG A 33 14.89 7.44 13.76
N GLN A 34 15.40 7.35 12.52
CA GLN A 34 15.86 6.09 11.89
C GLN A 34 16.93 5.36 12.71
N GLY A 35 17.96 6.07 13.18
CA GLY A 35 19.05 5.44 13.92
C GLY A 35 18.58 4.78 15.22
N GLU A 36 17.63 5.42 15.91
CA GLU A 36 17.07 4.88 17.15
C GLU A 36 16.12 3.71 16.88
N ALA A 37 15.31 3.79 15.81
CA ALA A 37 14.45 2.70 15.38
C ALA A 37 15.26 1.44 15.01
N GLN A 38 16.32 1.61 14.22
CA GLN A 38 17.21 0.51 13.84
C GLN A 38 17.91 -0.10 15.06
N ALA A 39 18.44 0.72 15.96
CA ALA A 39 19.08 0.24 17.18
C ALA A 39 18.10 -0.56 18.06
N ALA A 40 16.86 -0.08 18.19
CA ALA A 40 15.81 -0.76 18.95
C ALA A 40 15.47 -2.12 18.32
N PHE A 41 15.25 -2.21 16.99
CA PHE A 41 14.99 -3.49 16.33
C PHE A 41 16.17 -4.46 16.43
N ILE A 42 17.41 -3.99 16.31
CA ILE A 42 18.59 -4.83 16.49
C ILE A 42 18.65 -5.39 17.92
N ASP A 43 18.37 -4.59 18.94
CA ASP A 43 18.33 -5.04 20.32
C ASP A 43 17.22 -6.08 20.57
N ILE A 44 16.02 -5.84 20.02
CA ILE A 44 14.91 -6.79 20.07
C ILE A 44 15.31 -8.11 19.40
N LEU A 45 15.88 -8.08 18.19
CA LEU A 45 16.25 -9.27 17.44
C LEU A 45 17.47 -10.01 18.02
N ARG A 46 18.34 -9.36 18.79
CA ARG A 46 19.35 -10.05 19.58
C ARG A 46 18.76 -10.95 20.66
N ARG A 47 17.65 -10.52 21.27
CA ARG A 47 16.94 -11.27 22.31
C ARG A 47 15.94 -12.27 21.74
N HIS A 48 15.33 -11.94 20.61
CA HIS A 48 14.27 -12.69 19.95
C HIS A 48 14.53 -12.82 18.44
N PRO A 49 15.56 -13.59 18.02
CA PRO A 49 16.07 -13.58 16.63
C PRO A 49 15.06 -14.07 15.59
N THR A 50 14.09 -14.90 15.98
CA THR A 50 13.10 -15.48 15.08
C THR A 50 11.71 -14.85 15.22
N HIS A 51 11.58 -13.76 15.98
CA HIS A 51 10.26 -13.17 16.23
C HIS A 51 9.71 -12.50 14.98
N PHE A 52 8.61 -13.08 14.44
CA PHE A 52 8.05 -12.69 13.14
C PHE A 52 7.78 -11.18 13.03
N SER A 53 6.99 -10.61 13.98
CA SER A 53 6.63 -9.19 13.90
C SER A 53 7.84 -8.26 13.97
N ALA A 54 8.88 -8.60 14.76
CA ALA A 54 10.09 -7.80 14.83
C ALA A 54 10.87 -7.83 13.49
N LEU A 55 11.01 -9.00 12.87
CA LEU A 55 11.63 -9.14 11.56
C LEU A 55 10.83 -8.39 10.49
N ASN A 56 9.51 -8.57 10.48
CA ASN A 56 8.62 -7.95 9.51
C ASN A 56 8.67 -6.40 9.59
N GLU A 57 8.50 -5.84 10.78
CA GLU A 57 8.55 -4.39 10.98
C GLU A 57 9.93 -3.81 10.71
N PHE A 58 11.00 -4.52 11.07
CA PHE A 58 12.37 -4.09 10.74
C PHE A 58 12.62 -4.10 9.23
N GLY A 59 12.16 -5.13 8.51
CA GLY A 59 12.20 -5.17 7.05
C GLY A 59 11.45 -4.01 6.41
N THR A 60 10.26 -3.69 6.93
CA THR A 60 9.44 -2.56 6.48
C THR A 60 10.15 -1.22 6.71
N LEU A 61 10.74 -1.02 7.89
CA LEU A 61 11.54 0.17 8.19
C LEU A 61 12.70 0.35 7.19
N LEU A 62 13.47 -0.72 6.96
CA LEU A 62 14.61 -0.69 6.04
C LEU A 62 14.18 -0.39 4.60
N ALA A 63 13.08 -1.00 4.15
CA ALA A 63 12.51 -0.77 2.82
C ALA A 63 12.03 0.68 2.63
N ALA A 64 11.36 1.25 3.64
CA ALA A 64 10.89 2.64 3.62
C ALA A 64 12.05 3.64 3.49
N HIS A 65 13.20 3.32 4.04
CA HIS A 65 14.41 4.16 3.97
C HIS A 65 15.38 3.78 2.83
N GLY A 66 14.91 3.01 1.84
CA GLY A 66 15.67 2.68 0.64
C GLY A 66 16.79 1.67 0.84
N SER A 67 16.91 1.05 2.00
CA SER A 67 17.89 0.00 2.29
C SER A 67 17.42 -1.36 1.76
N ILE A 68 17.21 -1.44 0.44
CA ILE A 68 16.54 -2.56 -0.24
C ILE A 68 17.20 -3.91 0.07
N ASP A 69 18.52 -4.00 -0.09
CA ASP A 69 19.25 -5.27 0.16
C ASP A 69 19.17 -5.73 1.61
N ALA A 70 19.19 -4.78 2.55
CA ALA A 70 19.04 -5.11 3.96
C ALA A 70 17.62 -5.59 4.27
N ALA A 71 16.60 -4.93 3.72
CA ALA A 71 15.20 -5.34 3.84
C ALA A 71 14.97 -6.74 3.25
N CYS A 72 15.53 -7.04 2.06
CA CYS A 72 15.46 -8.38 1.46
C CYS A 72 16.04 -9.45 2.40
N ARG A 73 17.19 -9.19 3.02
CA ARG A 73 17.81 -10.17 3.97
C ARG A 73 16.92 -10.38 5.20
N VAL A 74 16.36 -9.32 5.75
CA VAL A 74 15.49 -9.42 6.95
C VAL A 74 14.20 -10.16 6.63
N TYR A 75 13.57 -9.91 5.47
CA TYR A 75 12.39 -10.66 5.05
C TYR A 75 12.73 -12.12 4.72
N ALA A 76 13.90 -12.41 4.12
CA ALA A 76 14.35 -13.78 3.89
C ALA A 76 14.54 -14.54 5.22
N GLU A 77 15.04 -13.87 6.25
CA GLU A 77 15.16 -14.44 7.61
C GLU A 77 13.76 -14.69 8.21
N ALA A 78 12.80 -13.77 8.02
CA ALA A 78 11.43 -13.98 8.44
C ALA A 78 10.80 -15.21 7.75
N ILE A 79 11.02 -15.39 6.45
CA ILE A 79 10.53 -16.53 5.67
C ILE A 79 11.22 -17.84 6.12
N LEU A 80 12.52 -17.80 6.41
CA LEU A 80 13.26 -18.99 6.87
C LEU A 80 12.66 -19.58 8.16
N HIS A 81 12.25 -18.72 9.07
CA HIS A 81 11.66 -19.13 10.36
C HIS A 81 10.14 -19.29 10.34
N HIS A 82 9.47 -18.65 9.37
CA HIS A 82 8.00 -18.65 9.24
C HIS A 82 7.57 -18.87 7.79
N PRO A 83 7.90 -20.03 7.18
CA PRO A 83 7.74 -20.28 5.74
C PRO A 83 6.27 -20.26 5.28
N ASP A 84 5.33 -20.56 6.18
CA ASP A 84 3.90 -20.57 5.88
C ASP A 84 3.21 -19.22 6.17
N ASN A 85 3.97 -18.19 6.56
CA ASN A 85 3.39 -16.88 6.81
C ASN A 85 3.33 -16.05 5.52
N PRO A 86 2.12 -15.79 4.96
CA PRO A 86 2.00 -15.11 3.68
C PRO A 86 2.52 -13.67 3.70
N MET A 87 2.48 -12.99 4.85
CA MET A 87 2.85 -11.58 4.95
C MET A 87 4.34 -11.32 4.63
N ALA A 88 5.27 -12.18 5.10
CA ALA A 88 6.69 -12.04 4.78
C ALA A 88 6.95 -12.18 3.28
N HIS A 89 6.28 -13.16 2.65
CA HIS A 89 6.34 -13.35 1.21
C HIS A 89 5.77 -12.16 0.46
N VAL A 90 4.61 -11.64 0.86
CA VAL A 90 3.99 -10.46 0.23
C VAL A 90 4.91 -9.24 0.34
N ASN A 91 5.47 -8.97 1.51
CA ASN A 91 6.34 -7.82 1.72
C ASN A 91 7.63 -7.90 0.90
N LEU A 92 8.24 -9.09 0.83
CA LEU A 92 9.40 -9.30 -0.05
C LEU A 92 9.02 -9.20 -1.53
N GLY A 93 7.88 -9.76 -1.94
CA GLY A 93 7.33 -9.64 -3.28
C GLY A 93 7.11 -8.18 -3.69
N ASN A 94 6.49 -7.37 -2.83
CA ASN A 94 6.29 -5.94 -3.04
C ASN A 94 7.61 -5.17 -3.21
N LEU A 95 8.63 -5.52 -2.40
CA LEU A 95 9.94 -4.91 -2.48
C LEU A 95 10.65 -5.24 -3.80
N LEU A 96 10.57 -6.52 -4.22
CA LEU A 96 11.15 -7.01 -5.47
C LEU A 96 10.45 -6.42 -6.70
N LEU A 97 9.11 -6.29 -6.66
CA LEU A 97 8.33 -5.66 -7.71
C LEU A 97 8.75 -4.19 -7.91
N ARG A 98 8.89 -3.43 -6.81
CA ARG A 98 9.40 -2.04 -6.85
C ARG A 98 10.84 -1.95 -7.38
N ALA A 99 11.62 -3.00 -7.23
CA ALA A 99 12.97 -3.12 -7.78
C ALA A 99 13.01 -3.68 -9.22
N ASN A 100 11.85 -3.78 -9.91
CA ASN A 100 11.68 -4.37 -11.25
C ASN A 100 12.14 -5.85 -11.35
N ARG A 101 12.18 -6.58 -10.22
CA ARG A 101 12.54 -8.01 -10.18
C ARG A 101 11.27 -8.87 -10.25
N HIS A 102 10.53 -8.76 -11.37
CA HIS A 102 9.18 -9.31 -11.55
C HIS A 102 9.10 -10.83 -11.35
N GLY A 103 10.06 -11.59 -11.89
CA GLY A 103 10.06 -13.06 -11.77
C GLY A 103 10.24 -13.55 -10.33
N GLU A 104 11.07 -12.86 -9.55
CA GLU A 104 11.27 -13.18 -8.13
C GLU A 104 10.05 -12.74 -7.30
N ALA A 105 9.49 -11.56 -7.59
CA ALA A 105 8.26 -11.09 -6.96
C ALA A 105 7.12 -12.10 -7.16
N ARG A 106 6.93 -12.60 -8.39
CA ARG A 106 5.97 -13.65 -8.73
C ARG A 106 6.12 -14.86 -7.83
N THR A 107 7.33 -15.40 -7.68
CA THR A 107 7.61 -16.58 -6.85
C THR A 107 7.14 -16.38 -5.41
N HIS A 108 7.35 -15.19 -4.86
CA HIS A 108 6.92 -14.88 -3.50
C HIS A 108 5.41 -14.71 -3.38
N TYR A 109 4.73 -14.08 -4.36
CA TYR A 109 3.27 -14.01 -4.34
C TYR A 109 2.62 -15.38 -4.51
N GLU A 110 3.19 -16.25 -5.34
CA GLU A 110 2.74 -17.65 -5.48
C GLU A 110 2.87 -18.41 -4.15
N ALA A 111 3.99 -18.22 -3.43
CA ALA A 111 4.19 -18.82 -2.12
C ALA A 111 3.18 -18.29 -1.10
N ALA A 112 2.91 -16.99 -1.09
CA ALA A 112 1.88 -16.38 -0.24
C ALA A 112 0.50 -16.93 -0.53
N LEU A 113 0.10 -17.05 -1.81
CA LEU A 113 -1.19 -17.58 -2.22
C LEU A 113 -1.32 -19.10 -1.99
N LYS A 114 -0.20 -19.81 -1.93
CA LYS A 114 -0.20 -21.22 -1.52
C LYS A 114 -0.51 -21.37 -0.03
N ALA A 115 0.00 -20.46 0.79
CA ALA A 115 -0.26 -20.44 2.24
C ALA A 115 -1.66 -19.90 2.57
N ASP A 116 -2.09 -18.86 1.88
CA ASP A 116 -3.41 -18.23 2.01
C ASP A 116 -3.96 -17.89 0.61
N PRO A 117 -4.82 -18.75 0.04
CA PRO A 117 -5.38 -18.59 -1.30
C PRO A 117 -6.24 -17.34 -1.50
N ASP A 118 -6.75 -16.73 -0.43
CA ASP A 118 -7.58 -15.53 -0.48
C ASP A 118 -6.85 -14.26 -0.03
N HIS A 119 -5.50 -14.34 0.13
CA HIS A 119 -4.71 -13.21 0.62
C HIS A 119 -4.76 -12.01 -0.35
N ALA A 120 -5.51 -10.97 0.03
CA ALA A 120 -5.83 -9.83 -0.83
C ALA A 120 -4.57 -9.15 -1.39
N ALA A 121 -3.57 -8.83 -0.55
CA ALA A 121 -2.37 -8.14 -1.01
C ALA A 121 -1.48 -9.02 -1.92
N ALA A 122 -1.48 -10.35 -1.75
CA ALA A 122 -0.79 -11.27 -2.67
C ALA A 122 -1.46 -11.29 -4.04
N HIS A 123 -2.79 -11.28 -4.08
CA HIS A 123 -3.54 -11.16 -5.33
C HIS A 123 -3.28 -9.81 -6.02
N GLN A 124 -3.26 -8.70 -5.28
CA GLN A 124 -2.92 -7.37 -5.83
C GLN A 124 -1.51 -7.36 -6.42
N GLY A 125 -0.53 -7.90 -5.71
CA GLY A 125 0.85 -8.00 -6.20
C GLY A 125 0.98 -8.90 -7.44
N MET A 126 0.31 -10.05 -7.46
CA MET A 126 0.28 -10.93 -8.63
C MET A 126 -0.39 -10.24 -9.83
N GLY A 127 -1.49 -9.52 -9.61
CA GLY A 127 -2.14 -8.72 -10.65
C GLY A 127 -1.20 -7.68 -11.25
N ALA A 128 -0.39 -6.99 -10.42
CA ALA A 128 0.60 -6.03 -10.89
C ALA A 128 1.70 -6.70 -11.73
N VAL A 129 2.27 -7.82 -11.27
CA VAL A 129 3.24 -8.60 -12.07
C VAL A 129 2.69 -9.00 -13.42
N LEU A 130 1.47 -9.56 -13.45
CA LEU A 130 0.83 -9.99 -14.70
C LEU A 130 0.51 -8.83 -15.63
N SER A 131 0.15 -7.68 -15.10
CA SER A 131 -0.06 -6.45 -15.87
C SER A 131 1.22 -5.99 -16.56
N ASP A 132 2.35 -5.97 -15.83
CA ASP A 132 3.66 -5.60 -16.37
C ASP A 132 4.16 -6.58 -17.43
N GLU A 133 3.78 -7.86 -17.32
CA GLU A 133 4.05 -8.89 -18.33
C GLU A 133 3.09 -8.84 -19.53
N GLY A 134 2.10 -7.95 -19.53
CA GLY A 134 1.09 -7.82 -20.59
C GLY A 134 -0.04 -8.85 -20.54
N ASN A 135 -0.10 -9.69 -19.50
CA ASN A 135 -1.18 -10.65 -19.29
C ASN A 135 -2.38 -9.96 -18.63
N ARG A 136 -3.17 -9.23 -19.43
CA ARG A 136 -4.30 -8.42 -18.95
C ARG A 136 -5.42 -9.23 -18.31
N ASP A 137 -5.72 -10.41 -18.85
CA ASP A 137 -6.81 -11.24 -18.33
C ASP A 137 -6.45 -11.84 -16.98
N GLY A 138 -5.25 -12.39 -16.84
CA GLY A 138 -4.73 -12.85 -15.56
C GLY A 138 -4.64 -11.74 -14.51
N ALA A 139 -4.16 -10.56 -14.91
CA ALA A 139 -4.10 -9.39 -14.04
C ALA A 139 -5.50 -9.02 -13.52
N ARG A 140 -6.50 -8.96 -14.40
CA ARG A 140 -7.89 -8.64 -14.03
C ARG A 140 -8.46 -9.65 -13.03
N GLU A 141 -8.23 -10.95 -13.25
CA GLU A 141 -8.70 -11.99 -12.33
C GLU A 141 -8.11 -11.81 -10.93
N HIS A 142 -6.81 -11.59 -10.86
CA HIS A 142 -6.10 -11.39 -9.60
C HIS A 142 -6.51 -10.08 -8.90
N PHE A 143 -6.61 -8.97 -9.63
CA PHE A 143 -7.09 -7.70 -9.05
C PHE A 143 -8.54 -7.82 -8.55
N ALA A 144 -9.42 -8.52 -9.26
CA ALA A 144 -10.80 -8.73 -8.80
C ALA A 144 -10.87 -9.47 -7.45
N LYS A 145 -9.96 -10.42 -7.21
CA LYS A 145 -9.84 -11.10 -5.92
C LYS A 145 -9.22 -10.17 -4.86
N GLY A 146 -8.13 -9.48 -5.22
CA GLY A 146 -7.35 -8.64 -4.30
C GLY A 146 -8.06 -7.37 -3.85
N PHE A 147 -8.94 -6.79 -4.67
CA PHE A 147 -9.71 -5.60 -4.33
C PHE A 147 -11.12 -5.89 -3.81
N ARG A 148 -11.55 -7.14 -3.76
CA ARG A 148 -12.86 -7.50 -3.19
C ARG A 148 -12.96 -7.07 -1.74
N GLY A 149 -13.78 -6.03 -1.46
CA GLY A 149 -13.88 -5.43 -0.13
C GLY A 149 -12.69 -4.56 0.29
N HIS A 150 -11.68 -4.39 -0.57
CA HIS A 150 -10.45 -3.65 -0.30
C HIS A 150 -10.16 -2.53 -1.32
N ALA A 151 -11.16 -2.15 -2.12
CA ALA A 151 -11.02 -1.08 -3.12
C ALA A 151 -10.92 0.33 -2.52
N VAL A 152 -11.15 0.47 -1.22
CA VAL A 152 -11.06 1.75 -0.49
C VAL A 152 -10.05 1.63 0.64
N SER A 153 -9.12 2.57 0.72
CA SER A 153 -8.16 2.69 1.81
C SER A 153 -7.98 4.16 2.20
N THR A 154 -7.60 4.41 3.45
CA THR A 154 -7.34 5.78 3.93
C THR A 154 -5.87 5.89 4.32
N LEU A 155 -5.20 6.90 3.78
CA LEU A 155 -3.81 7.19 4.10
C LEU A 155 -3.68 7.85 5.47
N PRO A 156 -2.56 7.65 6.20
CA PRO A 156 -2.32 8.32 7.46
C PRO A 156 -2.33 9.84 7.31
N TYR A 157 -3.02 10.52 8.23
CA TYR A 157 -2.98 11.97 8.36
C TYR A 157 -1.96 12.35 9.44
N ARG A 158 -1.05 13.29 9.14
CA ARG A 158 0.04 13.72 10.03
C ARG A 158 -0.06 15.19 10.49
N GLY A 159 -1.14 15.87 10.12
CA GLY A 159 -1.35 17.27 10.50
C GLY A 159 -1.77 17.45 11.96
N ASN A 160 -1.62 18.68 12.47
CA ASN A 160 -2.01 19.04 13.83
C ASN A 160 -3.41 19.70 13.93
N GLY A 161 -4.04 19.99 12.79
CA GLY A 161 -5.35 20.64 12.68
C GLY A 161 -6.41 19.72 12.12
N PRO A 162 -7.67 20.19 11.93
CA PRO A 162 -8.69 19.40 11.28
C PRO A 162 -8.31 19.16 9.80
N PRO A 163 -8.31 17.89 9.33
CA PRO A 163 -7.97 17.59 7.95
C PRO A 163 -9.03 18.05 6.95
N ILE A 164 -8.61 18.25 5.70
CA ILE A 164 -9.51 18.36 4.56
C ILE A 164 -9.71 16.94 4.00
N PRO A 165 -10.91 16.34 4.12
CA PRO A 165 -11.17 15.02 3.58
C PRO A 165 -11.15 15.06 2.05
N LEU A 166 -10.28 14.26 1.42
CA LEU A 166 -10.08 14.15 -0.01
C LEU A 166 -10.32 12.71 -0.47
N LEU A 167 -11.06 12.55 -1.57
CA LEU A 167 -11.23 11.28 -2.26
C LEU A 167 -10.31 11.27 -3.47
N GLN A 168 -9.36 10.32 -3.51
CA GLN A 168 -8.45 10.12 -4.63
C GLN A 168 -8.89 8.91 -5.44
N LEU A 169 -9.21 9.10 -6.72
CA LEU A 169 -9.55 8.01 -7.63
C LEU A 169 -8.28 7.54 -8.33
N VAL A 170 -8.04 6.24 -8.32
CA VAL A 170 -6.90 5.59 -8.97
C VAL A 170 -7.35 4.38 -9.80
N SER A 171 -6.53 4.00 -10.78
CA SER A 171 -6.62 2.74 -11.52
C SER A 171 -5.75 1.67 -10.86
N SER A 172 -6.21 0.41 -10.90
CA SER A 172 -5.45 -0.76 -10.46
C SER A 172 -4.27 -1.10 -11.37
N GLY A 173 -4.42 -0.84 -12.67
CA GLY A 173 -3.48 -1.23 -13.73
C GLY A 173 -2.37 -0.23 -14.02
N GLY A 174 -2.15 0.78 -13.16
CA GLY A 174 -1.15 1.83 -13.40
C GLY A 174 -1.74 3.07 -14.09
N GLY A 175 -0.91 3.86 -14.81
CA GLY A 175 -1.36 5.08 -15.49
C GLY A 175 -1.83 6.21 -14.56
N ASN A 176 -1.53 6.11 -13.27
CA ASN A 176 -1.90 7.09 -12.27
C ASN A 176 -0.87 8.23 -12.17
N ILE A 177 -1.37 9.45 -11.97
CA ILE A 177 -0.54 10.62 -11.69
C ILE A 177 0.06 10.46 -10.29
N PRO A 178 1.39 10.61 -10.12
CA PRO A 178 2.01 10.62 -8.80
C PRO A 178 1.53 11.82 -7.98
N THR A 179 0.82 11.57 -6.88
CA THR A 179 0.19 12.64 -6.06
C THR A 179 0.99 13.04 -4.84
N ALA A 180 1.91 12.18 -4.36
CA ALA A 180 2.74 12.44 -3.19
C ALA A 180 3.48 13.80 -3.19
N PRO A 181 3.92 14.35 -4.34
CA PRO A 181 4.60 15.65 -4.34
C PRO A 181 3.70 16.86 -4.01
N PHE A 182 2.37 16.74 -4.12
CA PHE A 182 1.45 17.87 -3.96
C PHE A 182 0.22 17.60 -3.07
N LEU A 183 -0.08 16.35 -2.73
CA LEU A 183 -1.07 16.03 -1.71
C LEU A 183 -0.39 15.89 -0.35
N ASP A 184 -0.29 17.01 0.37
CA ASP A 184 0.31 17.07 1.69
C ASP A 184 -0.57 16.36 2.72
N ASP A 185 -0.05 15.31 3.35
CA ASP A 185 -0.74 14.53 4.38
C ASP A 185 -0.83 15.24 5.74
N CYS A 186 -0.23 16.42 5.88
CA CYS A 186 -0.49 17.33 7.00
C CYS A 186 -1.73 18.24 6.76
N VAL A 187 -2.27 18.25 5.53
CA VAL A 187 -3.43 19.04 5.12
C VAL A 187 -4.62 18.15 4.77
N PHE A 188 -4.38 17.09 4.00
CA PHE A 188 -5.43 16.22 3.48
C PHE A 188 -5.50 14.89 4.22
N LEU A 189 -6.72 14.50 4.61
CA LEU A 189 -7.04 13.10 4.94
C LEU A 189 -7.49 12.43 3.64
N THR A 190 -6.56 11.71 3.00
CA THR A 190 -6.79 11.13 1.68
C THR A 190 -7.35 9.72 1.79
N SER A 191 -8.56 9.51 1.26
CA SER A 191 -9.11 8.18 1.00
C SER A 191 -8.89 7.82 -0.47
N VAL A 192 -8.14 6.75 -0.71
CA VAL A 192 -7.83 6.23 -2.04
C VAL A 192 -8.90 5.22 -2.44
N VAL A 193 -9.45 5.37 -3.64
CA VAL A 193 -10.45 4.48 -4.23
C VAL A 193 -9.92 3.91 -5.53
N VAL A 194 -9.80 2.60 -5.60
CA VAL A 194 -9.50 1.88 -6.84
C VAL A 194 -10.78 1.77 -7.65
N ALA A 195 -10.95 2.67 -8.62
CA ALA A 195 -12.23 2.96 -9.26
C ALA A 195 -12.81 1.76 -10.01
N ASP A 196 -11.97 1.01 -10.70
CA ASP A 196 -12.32 -0.16 -11.54
C ASP A 196 -12.77 -1.39 -10.71
N TYR A 197 -12.49 -1.42 -9.41
CA TYR A 197 -12.88 -2.52 -8.52
C TYR A 197 -13.77 -2.10 -7.34
N LEU A 198 -14.21 -0.85 -7.32
CA LEU A 198 -15.16 -0.40 -6.31
C LEU A 198 -16.53 -1.04 -6.55
N ASP A 199 -17.04 -1.75 -5.56
CA ASP A 199 -18.45 -2.18 -5.57
C ASP A 199 -19.34 -0.95 -5.50
N PRO A 200 -20.27 -0.74 -6.47
CA PRO A 200 -21.20 0.39 -6.48
C PRO A 200 -22.06 0.52 -5.22
N ALA A 201 -22.26 -0.58 -4.48
CA ALA A 201 -22.97 -0.58 -3.20
C ALA A 201 -22.12 -0.07 -2.03
N THR A 202 -20.80 0.04 -2.20
CA THR A 202 -19.89 0.51 -1.13
C THR A 202 -20.05 2.01 -0.93
N PRO A 203 -20.41 2.50 0.29
CA PRO A 203 -20.48 3.92 0.55
C PRO A 203 -19.09 4.54 0.47
N LEU A 204 -19.00 5.67 -0.24
CA LEU A 204 -17.76 6.43 -0.31
C LEU A 204 -17.43 7.08 1.04
N PRO A 205 -16.15 7.13 1.43
CA PRO A 205 -15.72 7.88 2.60
C PRO A 205 -16.20 9.35 2.55
N PRO A 206 -16.40 10.02 3.70
CA PRO A 206 -16.66 11.44 3.73
C PRO A 206 -15.59 12.23 2.99
N HIS A 207 -15.97 13.12 2.07
CA HIS A 207 -15.04 13.93 1.29
C HIS A 207 -15.62 15.30 0.96
N ARG A 208 -14.73 16.29 0.80
CA ARG A 208 -15.07 17.66 0.41
C ARG A 208 -14.55 18.01 -0.98
N LEU A 209 -13.76 17.10 -1.56
CA LEU A 209 -13.09 17.29 -2.83
C LEU A 209 -12.73 15.90 -3.39
N ILE A 210 -12.83 15.75 -4.71
CA ILE A 210 -12.38 14.56 -5.45
C ILE A 210 -11.17 14.95 -6.29
N PHE A 211 -10.10 14.15 -6.23
CA PHE A 211 -8.98 14.24 -7.14
C PHE A 211 -8.92 12.95 -7.98
N ASN A 212 -9.11 13.07 -9.29
CA ASN A 212 -8.90 11.96 -10.21
C ASN A 212 -7.41 11.86 -10.54
N ALA A 213 -6.73 10.84 -10.03
CA ALA A 213 -5.33 10.58 -10.31
C ALA A 213 -5.10 9.71 -11.55
N ILE A 214 -6.17 9.19 -12.18
CA ILE A 214 -6.06 8.39 -13.41
C ILE A 214 -5.70 9.34 -14.55
N GLY A 215 -4.51 9.17 -15.12
CA GLY A 215 -3.94 10.11 -16.11
C GLY A 215 -3.77 9.55 -17.51
N ASP A 216 -3.84 8.23 -17.70
CA ASP A 216 -3.63 7.57 -18.98
C ASP A 216 -4.93 6.92 -19.49
N PRO A 217 -5.64 7.54 -20.45
CA PRO A 217 -6.89 7.00 -20.97
C PRO A 217 -6.71 5.72 -21.80
N ASP A 218 -5.57 5.54 -22.45
CA ASP A 218 -5.30 4.39 -23.33
C ASP A 218 -5.05 3.11 -22.51
N LEU A 219 -4.54 3.25 -21.27
CA LEU A 219 -4.28 2.14 -20.37
C LEU A 219 -5.42 1.89 -19.37
N CYS A 220 -6.17 2.93 -19.02
CA CYS A 220 -7.05 2.94 -17.84
C CYS A 220 -8.52 3.18 -18.18
N GLU A 221 -8.95 2.88 -19.43
CA GLU A 221 -10.33 3.11 -19.89
C GLU A 221 -11.39 2.59 -18.88
N PRO A 222 -11.34 1.33 -18.38
CA PRO A 222 -12.35 0.83 -17.42
C PRO A 222 -12.37 1.61 -16.09
N ALA A 223 -11.19 2.04 -15.62
CA ALA A 223 -11.08 2.82 -14.38
C ALA A 223 -11.62 4.24 -14.58
N LEU A 224 -11.36 4.87 -15.74
CA LEU A 224 -11.91 6.17 -16.08
C LEU A 224 -13.43 6.12 -16.25
N GLU A 225 -13.98 5.10 -16.91
CA GLU A 225 -15.44 4.90 -16.98
C GLU A 225 -16.08 4.80 -15.58
N ALA A 226 -15.43 4.02 -14.67
CA ALA A 226 -15.88 3.94 -13.30
C ALA A 226 -15.77 5.29 -12.57
N ALA A 227 -14.67 6.00 -12.74
CA ALA A 227 -14.48 7.34 -12.18
C ALA A 227 -15.50 8.35 -12.70
N ILE A 228 -15.87 8.31 -13.98
CA ILE A 228 -16.95 9.12 -14.57
C ILE A 228 -18.29 8.83 -13.86
N ARG A 229 -18.64 7.55 -13.70
CA ARG A 229 -19.85 7.16 -12.97
C ARG A 229 -19.86 7.65 -11.52
N LEU A 230 -18.73 7.54 -10.82
CA LEU A 230 -18.57 7.97 -9.43
C LEU A 230 -18.70 9.49 -9.28
N THR A 231 -18.20 10.25 -10.23
CA THR A 231 -18.20 11.73 -10.18
C THR A 231 -19.46 12.36 -10.75
N ALA A 232 -20.24 11.64 -11.57
CA ALA A 232 -21.43 12.16 -12.26
C ALA A 232 -22.49 12.79 -11.34
N HIS A 233 -22.60 12.30 -10.11
CA HIS A 233 -23.57 12.80 -9.11
C HIS A 233 -22.90 13.52 -7.94
N SER A 234 -21.59 13.79 -8.05
CA SER A 234 -20.86 14.49 -6.99
C SER A 234 -21.31 15.95 -6.88
N LYS A 235 -21.52 16.40 -5.64
CA LYS A 235 -21.79 17.81 -5.31
C LYS A 235 -20.55 18.58 -4.87
N VAL A 236 -19.41 17.90 -4.79
CA VAL A 236 -18.13 18.50 -4.40
C VAL A 236 -17.26 18.76 -5.65
N PRO A 237 -16.28 19.67 -5.57
CA PRO A 237 -15.37 19.93 -6.67
C PRO A 237 -14.61 18.67 -7.09
N VAL A 238 -14.45 18.48 -8.41
CA VAL A 238 -13.67 17.41 -9.01
C VAL A 238 -12.46 18.04 -9.70
N ILE A 239 -11.27 17.70 -9.25
CA ILE A 239 -10.01 18.12 -9.89
C ILE A 239 -9.59 17.01 -10.87
N ASN A 240 -9.11 17.41 -12.05
CA ASN A 240 -8.77 16.54 -13.15
C ASN A 240 -9.96 15.67 -13.58
N ASP A 241 -10.99 16.32 -14.14
CA ASP A 241 -12.25 15.67 -14.55
C ASP A 241 -11.99 14.40 -15.38
N PRO A 242 -12.47 13.21 -14.93
CA PRO A 242 -12.19 11.95 -15.62
C PRO A 242 -12.78 11.91 -17.04
N SER A 243 -13.87 12.65 -17.32
CA SER A 243 -14.42 12.77 -18.68
C SER A 243 -13.48 13.58 -19.61
N ALA A 244 -12.79 14.58 -19.08
CA ALA A 244 -11.82 15.34 -19.83
C ALA A 244 -10.55 14.49 -20.13
N VAL A 245 -10.10 13.72 -19.14
CA VAL A 245 -8.98 12.77 -19.31
C VAL A 245 -9.32 11.72 -20.35
N MET A 246 -10.49 11.11 -20.29
CA MET A 246 -10.94 10.11 -21.25
C MET A 246 -10.85 10.64 -22.70
N ARG A 247 -11.20 11.92 -22.95
CA ARG A 247 -11.14 12.56 -24.28
C ARG A 247 -9.74 12.96 -24.70
N SER A 248 -8.72 12.84 -23.85
CA SER A 248 -7.34 13.21 -24.14
C SER A 248 -6.48 12.07 -24.70
N GLY A 249 -7.05 10.88 -24.92
CA GLY A 249 -6.38 9.70 -25.44
C GLY A 249 -5.68 9.95 -26.77
N ARG A 250 -4.57 9.25 -27.02
CA ARG A 250 -3.77 9.40 -28.24
C ARG A 250 -4.57 8.99 -29.49
N ILE A 251 -5.45 8.01 -29.37
CA ILE A 251 -6.30 7.50 -30.44
C ILE A 251 -7.28 8.60 -30.87
N ASP A 252 -7.93 9.27 -29.92
CA ASP A 252 -8.87 10.35 -30.20
C ASP A 252 -8.19 11.60 -30.77
N ASN A 253 -6.95 11.88 -30.34
CA ASN A 253 -6.19 13.02 -30.84
C ASN A 253 -5.58 12.78 -32.24
N ALA A 254 -5.36 11.54 -32.64
CA ALA A 254 -4.89 11.19 -34.01
C ALA A 254 -6.02 11.27 -35.06
N ALA A 255 -7.28 11.27 -34.63
CA ALA A 255 -8.46 11.36 -35.49
C ALA A 255 -8.97 12.81 -35.70
N ARG A 256 -8.37 13.79 -35.03
CA ARG A 256 -8.62 15.25 -35.18
C ARG A 256 -7.54 15.93 -36.00
#